data_9efbd379a0258a1877c66b0fa4cccc2f
#
_entry.id   9efbd379a0258a1877c66b0fa4cccc2f
#
_cell.length_a   1.000
_cell.length_b   1.000
_cell.length_c   1.000
_cell.angle_alpha   90.00
_cell.angle_beta   90.00
_cell.angle_gamma   90.00
#
_symmetry.space_group_name_H-M   'P 1'
#
loop_
_entity.id
_entity.type
_entity.pdbx_description
1 polymer ?
#
loop_
_entity_poly.entity_id
_entity_poly.type
_entity_poly.pdbx_seq_one_letter_code
_entity_poly.pdbx_strand_id
1 'polypeptide(L)'
;MTRHDDSEQLAWDFDASEMGGDTGSASTAVVPDGGVSSYAPGSERWIAALQPTDADAMRLTRLDVSSISAEAAARLWARVAAWVESDQIAYYIDDAPVSSDAAYDARIRCLQALEAQFPSLDSAQSPTHRVGGTFSNDFASVRHPSRMMSLDDVFSLEELHEWYDGVIRGLDWPETKPLPM
;
A
#
# COMPACT_ATOMS: atom_id res chain seq x y z
N MET A 1 -45.94 20.31 28.58
CA MET A 1 -45.04 20.90 27.57
C MET A 1 -43.96 19.83 27.29
N THR A 2 -44.36 18.85 26.49
CA THR A 2 -43.61 17.61 26.21
C THR A 2 -42.78 17.85 24.95
N ARG A 3 -41.46 17.70 25.06
CA ARG A 3 -40.56 17.68 23.91
C ARG A 3 -40.56 16.25 23.34
N HIS A 4 -40.95 16.19 22.08
CA HIS A 4 -40.83 15.00 21.26
C HIS A 4 -39.38 14.86 20.81
N ASP A 5 -38.80 13.71 21.11
CA ASP A 5 -37.48 13.28 20.67
C ASP A 5 -37.69 12.35 19.47
N ASP A 6 -37.53 12.90 18.25
CA ASP A 6 -37.55 12.13 17.02
C ASP A 6 -36.13 11.91 16.53
N SER A 7 -35.47 10.95 17.16
CA SER A 7 -34.26 10.34 16.60
C SER A 7 -34.67 9.19 15.69
N GLU A 8 -35.01 9.50 14.43
CA GLU A 8 -35.17 8.50 13.38
C GLU A 8 -33.80 7.89 13.06
N GLN A 9 -33.59 6.73 13.61
CA GLN A 9 -32.51 5.82 13.28
C GLN A 9 -32.84 5.21 11.91
N LEU A 10 -32.22 5.73 10.85
CA LEU A 10 -32.27 5.12 9.51
C LEU A 10 -31.49 3.80 9.57
N ALA A 11 -32.22 2.74 9.85
CA ALA A 11 -31.72 1.38 9.66
C ALA A 11 -31.69 1.12 8.14
N TRP A 12 -30.49 0.88 7.61
CA TRP A 12 -30.34 0.35 6.26
C TRP A 12 -30.63 -1.16 6.33
N ASP A 13 -31.86 -1.53 6.04
CA ASP A 13 -32.25 -2.92 5.77
C ASP A 13 -31.65 -3.34 4.43
N PHE A 14 -30.53 -4.04 4.47
CA PHE A 14 -29.99 -4.72 3.32
C PHE A 14 -30.70 -6.07 3.16
N ASP A 15 -31.70 -6.11 2.27
CA ASP A 15 -32.38 -7.35 1.92
C ASP A 15 -31.47 -8.22 1.03
N ALA A 16 -30.92 -9.27 1.65
CA ALA A 16 -30.03 -10.25 1.00
C ALA A 16 -30.77 -11.24 0.08
N SER A 17 -32.08 -11.07 -0.19
CA SER A 17 -32.89 -12.04 -0.91
C SER A 17 -32.97 -11.84 -2.43
N GLU A 18 -32.40 -10.77 -3.01
CA GLU A 18 -32.45 -10.52 -4.46
C GLU A 18 -31.16 -10.82 -5.25
N MET A 19 -30.19 -11.49 -4.67
CA MET A 19 -29.04 -12.03 -5.44
C MET A 19 -29.30 -13.49 -5.82
N GLY A 20 -30.40 -13.70 -6.57
CA GLY A 20 -30.68 -14.96 -7.22
C GLY A 20 -29.78 -15.17 -8.42
N GLY A 21 -28.91 -16.18 -8.33
CA GLY A 21 -28.59 -17.10 -9.43
C GLY A 21 -27.70 -16.58 -10.55
N ASP A 22 -26.43 -16.78 -10.44
CA ASP A 22 -25.70 -17.53 -11.45
C ASP A 22 -24.50 -18.21 -10.77
N THR A 23 -24.63 -19.52 -10.51
CA THR A 23 -23.52 -20.37 -10.13
C THR A 23 -22.72 -20.69 -11.39
N GLY A 24 -22.16 -19.66 -12.00
CA GLY A 24 -21.04 -19.81 -12.92
C GLY A 24 -19.90 -20.41 -12.11
N SER A 25 -19.61 -21.67 -12.37
CA SER A 25 -18.44 -22.40 -11.88
C SER A 25 -17.21 -21.50 -11.95
N ALA A 26 -16.87 -20.83 -10.87
CA ALA A 26 -15.55 -20.28 -10.68
C ALA A 26 -14.63 -21.49 -10.72
N SER A 27 -14.00 -21.69 -11.85
CA SER A 27 -12.88 -22.62 -12.00
C SER A 27 -11.88 -22.23 -10.92
N THR A 28 -11.91 -22.95 -9.82
CA THR A 28 -10.87 -22.94 -8.82
C THR A 28 -9.63 -23.40 -9.56
N ALA A 29 -8.85 -22.46 -10.08
CA ALA A 29 -7.55 -22.77 -10.63
C ALA A 29 -6.79 -23.45 -9.50
N VAL A 30 -6.67 -24.76 -9.59
CA VAL A 30 -5.83 -25.58 -8.71
C VAL A 30 -4.44 -24.98 -8.83
N VAL A 31 -4.02 -24.24 -7.80
CA VAL A 31 -2.64 -23.76 -7.69
C VAL A 31 -1.81 -25.03 -7.59
N PRO A 32 -0.98 -25.35 -8.60
CA PRO A 32 -0.15 -26.54 -8.51
C PRO A 32 0.76 -26.41 -7.30
N ASP A 33 1.05 -27.51 -6.65
CA ASP A 33 1.78 -27.71 -5.39
C ASP A 33 3.24 -27.19 -5.38
N GLY A 34 3.58 -26.30 -6.29
CA GLY A 34 4.82 -25.55 -6.38
C GLY A 34 4.58 -24.13 -5.86
N GLY A 35 5.06 -23.84 -4.64
CA GLY A 35 4.99 -22.49 -4.06
C GLY A 35 5.56 -21.43 -5.01
N VAL A 36 5.32 -20.15 -4.72
CA VAL A 36 5.76 -18.96 -5.51
C VAL A 36 7.21 -19.07 -6.01
N SER A 37 8.09 -19.69 -5.21
CA SER A 37 9.51 -19.90 -5.54
C SER A 37 9.77 -20.81 -6.76
N SER A 38 8.77 -21.54 -7.25
CA SER A 38 8.90 -22.43 -8.41
C SER A 38 8.73 -21.71 -9.75
N TYR A 39 8.29 -20.46 -9.74
CA TYR A 39 8.02 -19.67 -10.94
C TYR A 39 9.01 -18.53 -11.10
N ALA A 40 9.31 -18.17 -12.35
CA ALA A 40 10.14 -17.01 -12.65
C ALA A 40 9.47 -15.73 -12.10
N PRO A 41 10.18 -14.88 -11.32
CA PRO A 41 9.64 -13.64 -10.81
C PRO A 41 9.04 -12.77 -11.93
N GLY A 42 7.87 -12.19 -11.67
CA GLY A 42 7.16 -11.38 -12.66
C GLY A 42 6.36 -12.15 -13.70
N SER A 43 6.50 -13.49 -13.79
CA SER A 43 5.66 -14.28 -14.70
C SER A 43 4.20 -14.30 -14.20
N GLU A 44 3.26 -14.57 -15.11
CA GLU A 44 1.83 -14.68 -14.79
C GLU A 44 1.56 -15.70 -13.67
N ARG A 45 2.23 -16.84 -13.73
CA ARG A 45 2.11 -17.90 -12.72
C ARG A 45 2.67 -17.47 -11.37
N TRP A 46 3.78 -16.75 -11.40
CA TRP A 46 4.35 -16.19 -10.16
C TRP A 46 3.40 -15.18 -9.53
N ILE A 47 2.88 -14.23 -10.33
CA ILE A 47 1.90 -13.23 -9.86
C ILE A 47 0.66 -13.93 -9.30
N ALA A 48 0.12 -14.94 -9.99
CA ALA A 48 -1.05 -15.67 -9.55
C ALA A 48 -0.82 -16.47 -8.24
N ALA A 49 0.39 -16.93 -8.00
CA ALA A 49 0.76 -17.70 -6.81
C ALA A 49 1.05 -16.85 -5.58
N LEU A 50 1.33 -15.54 -5.73
CA LEU A 50 1.55 -14.63 -4.60
C LEU A 50 0.34 -14.62 -3.64
N GLN A 51 0.63 -14.54 -2.35
CA GLN A 51 -0.35 -14.42 -1.29
C GLN A 51 -0.08 -13.14 -0.47
N PRO A 52 -1.05 -12.61 0.29
CA PRO A 52 -0.87 -11.42 1.12
C PRO A 52 -0.08 -11.74 2.41
N THR A 53 1.03 -12.44 2.27
CA THR A 53 1.93 -12.79 3.38
C THR A 53 3.15 -11.90 3.41
N ASP A 54 3.77 -11.78 4.59
CA ASP A 54 5.02 -11.04 4.76
C ASP A 54 6.15 -11.64 3.89
N ALA A 55 6.18 -12.98 3.79
CA ALA A 55 7.18 -13.66 2.97
C ALA A 55 7.06 -13.30 1.49
N ASP A 56 5.83 -13.19 0.97
CA ASP A 56 5.61 -12.82 -0.44
C ASP A 56 5.80 -11.31 -0.65
N ALA A 57 5.49 -10.47 0.34
CA ALA A 57 5.84 -9.05 0.30
C ALA A 57 7.36 -8.86 0.16
N MET A 58 8.17 -9.63 0.92
CA MET A 58 9.63 -9.60 0.79
C MET A 58 10.14 -10.08 -0.58
N ARG A 59 9.37 -10.91 -1.31
CA ARG A 59 9.72 -11.29 -2.68
C ARG A 59 9.52 -10.15 -3.68
N LEU A 60 8.56 -9.26 -3.43
CA LEU A 60 8.32 -8.06 -4.25
C LEU A 60 9.53 -7.14 -4.29
N THR A 61 10.29 -7.02 -3.20
CA THR A 61 11.49 -6.16 -3.12
C THR A 61 12.62 -6.59 -4.07
N ARG A 62 12.57 -7.84 -4.55
CA ARG A 62 13.59 -8.41 -5.45
C ARG A 62 13.12 -8.49 -6.91
N LEU A 63 11.93 -7.99 -7.19
CA LEU A 63 11.38 -8.01 -8.54
C LEU A 63 12.02 -6.91 -9.38
N ASP A 64 12.61 -7.29 -10.49
CA ASP A 64 12.99 -6.35 -11.54
C ASP A 64 11.76 -5.97 -12.38
N VAL A 65 11.16 -4.83 -12.06
CA VAL A 65 9.95 -4.34 -12.74
C VAL A 65 10.19 -3.99 -14.21
N SER A 66 11.44 -3.75 -14.62
CA SER A 66 11.78 -3.47 -16.02
C SER A 66 11.70 -4.72 -16.91
N SER A 67 11.74 -5.89 -16.31
CA SER A 67 11.72 -7.19 -17.02
C SER A 67 10.33 -7.75 -17.29
N ILE A 68 9.27 -7.13 -16.77
CA ILE A 68 7.89 -7.63 -16.90
C ILE A 68 7.11 -6.90 -17.98
N SER A 69 6.11 -7.58 -18.59
CA SER A 69 5.24 -6.93 -19.58
C SER A 69 4.25 -5.96 -18.93
N ALA A 70 3.72 -5.01 -19.70
CA ALA A 70 2.71 -4.07 -19.22
C ALA A 70 1.45 -4.77 -18.68
N GLU A 71 1.04 -5.90 -19.29
CA GLU A 71 -0.11 -6.69 -18.83
C GLU A 71 0.18 -7.38 -17.49
N ALA A 72 1.40 -7.91 -17.32
CA ALA A 72 1.83 -8.51 -16.07
C ALA A 72 1.95 -7.45 -14.97
N ALA A 73 2.49 -6.26 -15.30
CA ALA A 73 2.57 -5.13 -14.41
C ALA A 73 1.19 -4.68 -13.92
N ALA A 74 0.21 -4.56 -14.82
CA ALA A 74 -1.16 -4.17 -14.46
C ALA A 74 -1.82 -5.20 -13.52
N ARG A 75 -1.64 -6.50 -13.77
CA ARG A 75 -2.16 -7.55 -12.88
C ARG A 75 -1.49 -7.54 -11.52
N LEU A 76 -0.17 -7.38 -11.48
CA LEU A 76 0.56 -7.29 -10.22
C LEU A 76 0.15 -6.05 -9.43
N TRP A 77 0.09 -4.90 -10.08
CA TRP A 77 -0.32 -3.64 -9.47
C TRP A 77 -1.71 -3.77 -8.83
N ALA A 78 -2.71 -4.24 -9.57
CA ALA A 78 -4.08 -4.38 -9.06
C ALA A 78 -4.14 -5.31 -7.83
N ARG A 79 -3.34 -6.38 -7.83
CA ARG A 79 -3.29 -7.34 -6.71
C ARG A 79 -2.63 -6.72 -5.47
N VAL A 80 -1.50 -6.06 -5.65
CA VAL A 80 -0.76 -5.42 -4.54
C VAL A 80 -1.54 -4.22 -3.99
N ALA A 81 -2.18 -3.43 -4.86
CA ALA A 81 -3.04 -2.32 -4.45
C ALA A 81 -4.19 -2.79 -3.55
N ALA A 82 -4.87 -3.88 -3.92
CA ALA A 82 -5.93 -4.45 -3.10
C ALA A 82 -5.43 -4.92 -1.71
N TRP A 83 -4.21 -5.44 -1.64
CA TRP A 83 -3.61 -5.82 -0.33
C TRP A 83 -3.29 -4.59 0.51
N VAL A 84 -2.72 -3.54 -0.09
CA VAL A 84 -2.44 -2.28 0.62
C VAL A 84 -3.74 -1.66 1.15
N GLU A 85 -4.81 -1.63 0.36
CA GLU A 85 -6.12 -1.14 0.82
C GLU A 85 -6.66 -1.98 1.99
N SER A 86 -6.53 -3.31 1.93
CA SER A 86 -6.93 -4.20 3.03
C SER A 86 -6.10 -3.96 4.29
N ASP A 87 -4.78 -3.78 4.16
CA ASP A 87 -3.89 -3.47 5.28
C ASP A 87 -4.26 -2.13 5.93
N GLN A 88 -4.59 -1.12 5.11
CA GLN A 88 -5.02 0.19 5.61
C GLN A 88 -6.33 0.11 6.40
N ILE A 89 -7.31 -0.65 5.91
CA ILE A 89 -8.58 -0.87 6.62
C ILE A 89 -8.30 -1.56 7.97
N ALA A 90 -7.54 -2.66 7.96
CA ALA A 90 -7.21 -3.40 9.16
C ALA A 90 -6.48 -2.55 10.19
N TYR A 91 -5.57 -1.66 9.75
CA TYR A 91 -4.79 -0.80 10.63
C TYR A 91 -5.60 0.39 11.16
N TYR A 92 -6.29 1.14 10.26
CA TYR A 92 -6.90 2.43 10.62
C TYR A 92 -8.36 2.32 11.08
N ILE A 93 -9.08 1.29 10.66
CA ILE A 93 -10.51 1.12 10.94
C ILE A 93 -10.75 0.02 11.98
N ASP A 94 -10.11 -1.15 11.77
CA ASP A 94 -10.38 -2.32 12.60
C ASP A 94 -9.44 -2.40 13.83
N ASP A 95 -8.40 -1.54 13.91
CA ASP A 95 -7.33 -1.59 14.94
C ASP A 95 -6.75 -3.01 15.12
N ALA A 96 -6.66 -3.74 14.02
CA ALA A 96 -6.24 -5.13 13.95
C ALA A 96 -5.28 -5.38 12.78
N PRO A 97 -4.04 -4.86 12.82
CA PRO A 97 -3.09 -4.99 11.73
C PRO A 97 -2.79 -6.47 11.43
N VAL A 98 -2.85 -6.83 10.13
CA VAL A 98 -2.67 -8.21 9.64
C VAL A 98 -1.33 -8.43 8.97
N SER A 99 -0.58 -7.37 8.71
CA SER A 99 0.74 -7.38 8.07
C SER A 99 1.74 -6.64 8.95
N SER A 100 3.03 -7.02 8.85
CA SER A 100 4.11 -6.23 9.46
C SER A 100 4.33 -4.92 8.69
N ASP A 101 4.90 -3.91 9.36
CA ASP A 101 5.29 -2.64 8.73
C ASP A 101 6.21 -2.87 7.53
N ALA A 102 7.19 -3.77 7.67
CA ALA A 102 8.10 -4.12 6.60
C ALA A 102 7.40 -4.73 5.37
N ALA A 103 6.33 -5.52 5.58
CA ALA A 103 5.55 -6.08 4.49
C ALA A 103 4.68 -5.02 3.80
N TYR A 104 4.09 -4.13 4.58
CA TYR A 104 3.35 -2.99 4.05
C TYR A 104 4.24 -2.09 3.20
N ASP A 105 5.41 -1.70 3.71
CA ASP A 105 6.39 -0.87 2.99
C ASP A 105 6.87 -1.54 1.69
N ALA A 106 7.13 -2.85 1.74
CA ALA A 106 7.51 -3.60 0.55
C ALA A 106 6.42 -3.55 -0.55
N ARG A 107 5.14 -3.61 -0.16
CA ARG A 107 4.01 -3.48 -1.07
C ARG A 107 3.91 -2.08 -1.66
N ILE A 108 4.01 -1.04 -0.84
CA ILE A 108 3.98 0.37 -1.28
C ILE A 108 5.11 0.64 -2.27
N ARG A 109 6.33 0.19 -1.99
CA ARG A 109 7.49 0.35 -2.88
C ARG A 109 7.32 -0.38 -4.20
N CYS A 110 6.73 -1.58 -4.17
CA CYS A 110 6.41 -2.30 -5.40
C CYS A 110 5.43 -1.51 -6.28
N LEU A 111 4.38 -0.93 -5.69
CA LEU A 111 3.44 -0.07 -6.43
C LEU A 111 4.16 1.15 -7.02
N GLN A 112 4.95 1.86 -6.23
CA GLN A 112 5.71 3.03 -6.69
C GLN A 112 6.65 2.68 -7.85
N ALA A 113 7.36 1.55 -7.75
CA ALA A 113 8.25 1.09 -8.83
C ALA A 113 7.47 0.73 -10.11
N LEU A 114 6.30 0.09 -9.98
CA LEU A 114 5.43 -0.22 -11.11
C LEU A 114 4.87 1.06 -11.76
N GLU A 115 4.44 2.04 -10.98
CA GLU A 115 3.91 3.32 -11.45
C GLU A 115 5.00 4.16 -12.15
N ALA A 116 6.21 4.17 -11.61
CA ALA A 116 7.35 4.84 -12.23
C ALA A 116 7.73 4.22 -13.59
N GLN A 117 7.68 2.87 -13.69
CA GLN A 117 8.00 2.16 -14.92
C GLN A 117 6.85 2.20 -15.94
N PHE A 118 5.60 2.18 -15.46
CA PHE A 118 4.38 2.15 -16.27
C PHE A 118 3.44 3.29 -15.86
N PRO A 119 3.64 4.52 -16.36
CA PRO A 119 2.88 5.70 -15.92
C PRO A 119 1.36 5.60 -16.13
N SER A 120 0.89 4.66 -16.95
CA SER A 120 -0.54 4.37 -17.13
C SER A 120 -1.18 3.74 -15.87
N LEU A 121 -0.39 3.20 -14.95
CA LEU A 121 -0.86 2.65 -13.68
C LEU A 121 -0.95 3.72 -12.59
N ASP A 122 -0.23 4.82 -12.75
CA ASP A 122 -0.25 5.95 -11.83
C ASP A 122 -1.57 6.74 -11.98
N SER A 123 -2.41 6.69 -10.97
CA SER A 123 -3.70 7.36 -10.95
C SER A 123 -3.94 8.04 -9.61
N ALA A 124 -4.79 9.07 -9.59
CA ALA A 124 -5.19 9.76 -8.36
C ALA A 124 -5.86 8.84 -7.31
N GLN A 125 -6.32 7.66 -7.74
CA GLN A 125 -6.91 6.64 -6.87
C GLN A 125 -5.89 5.65 -6.33
N SER A 126 -4.63 5.70 -6.78
CA SER A 126 -3.59 4.79 -6.29
C SER A 126 -3.42 4.89 -4.77
N PRO A 127 -3.26 3.76 -4.07
CA PRO A 127 -2.93 3.75 -2.65
C PRO A 127 -1.64 4.51 -2.33
N THR A 128 -0.72 4.65 -3.29
CA THR A 128 0.54 5.40 -3.12
C THR A 128 0.33 6.91 -2.94
N HIS A 129 -0.81 7.46 -3.39
CA HIS A 129 -1.18 8.86 -3.24
C HIS A 129 -2.08 9.13 -2.02
N ARG A 130 -2.55 8.07 -1.34
CA ARG A 130 -3.42 8.18 -0.18
C ARG A 130 -2.62 7.91 1.08
N VAL A 131 -2.44 8.91 1.91
CA VAL A 131 -1.92 8.73 3.26
C VAL A 131 -3.10 8.41 4.18
N GLY A 132 -3.19 7.15 4.61
CA GLY A 132 -4.20 6.69 5.56
C GLY A 132 -5.63 6.71 5.00
N GLY A 133 -6.49 5.80 5.47
CA GLY A 133 -7.89 5.70 5.05
C GLY A 133 -8.67 7.03 5.10
N THR A 134 -9.87 7.04 4.57
CA THR A 134 -10.79 8.19 4.64
C THR A 134 -10.96 8.62 6.09
N PHE A 135 -10.09 9.53 6.54
CA PHE A 135 -10.28 10.19 7.82
C PHE A 135 -11.58 11.00 7.78
N SER A 136 -12.39 10.85 8.80
CA SER A 136 -13.49 11.76 9.05
C SER A 136 -12.98 13.20 9.01
N ASN A 137 -13.52 14.02 8.11
CA ASN A 137 -13.20 15.44 8.01
C ASN A 137 -13.83 16.28 9.15
N ASP A 138 -14.11 15.65 10.30
CA ASP A 138 -14.79 16.28 11.44
C ASP A 138 -13.88 17.24 12.22
N PHE A 139 -12.59 17.27 11.87
CA PHE A 139 -11.64 18.18 12.54
C PHE A 139 -11.43 19.45 11.72
N ALA A 140 -11.58 20.59 12.39
CA ALA A 140 -11.25 21.87 11.79
C ALA A 140 -9.74 21.96 11.51
N SER A 141 -9.40 22.45 10.31
CA SER A 141 -7.99 22.65 9.93
C SER A 141 -7.32 23.67 10.85
N VAL A 142 -6.21 23.30 11.48
CA VAL A 142 -5.43 24.16 12.36
C VAL A 142 -4.10 24.50 11.69
N ARG A 143 -3.76 25.80 11.67
CA ARG A 143 -2.47 26.25 11.16
C ARG A 143 -1.37 25.91 12.16
N HIS A 144 -0.38 25.11 11.73
CA HIS A 144 0.77 24.81 12.55
C HIS A 144 1.66 26.05 12.75
N PRO A 145 2.17 26.29 13.97
CA PRO A 145 3.07 27.42 14.26
C PRO A 145 4.43 27.29 13.58
N SER A 146 4.86 26.08 13.25
CA SER A 146 6.07 25.76 12.50
C SER A 146 5.76 24.80 11.36
N ARG A 147 6.62 24.79 10.33
CA ARG A 147 6.49 23.82 9.21
C ARG A 147 6.60 22.40 9.75
N MET A 148 5.61 21.58 9.46
CA MET A 148 5.70 20.14 9.68
C MET A 148 6.58 19.53 8.58
N MET A 149 7.46 18.65 8.98
CA MET A 149 8.33 17.88 8.07
C MET A 149 8.03 16.40 8.29
N SER A 150 8.03 15.63 7.22
CA SER A 150 7.96 14.17 7.28
C SER A 150 9.34 13.58 7.55
N LEU A 151 9.37 12.38 8.11
CA LEU A 151 10.54 11.52 8.15
C LEU A 151 10.38 10.50 7.03
N ASP A 152 11.42 10.35 6.22
CA ASP A 152 11.49 9.32 5.20
C ASP A 152 12.37 8.18 5.71
N ASP A 153 11.96 6.95 5.42
CA ASP A 153 12.73 5.77 5.78
C ASP A 153 13.91 5.58 4.81
N VAL A 154 15.03 5.10 5.34
CA VAL A 154 16.25 4.80 4.59
C VAL A 154 16.45 3.28 4.58
N PHE A 155 16.63 2.67 3.42
CA PHE A 155 16.64 1.21 3.25
C PHE A 155 17.93 0.68 2.60
N SER A 156 18.83 1.57 2.21
CA SER A 156 20.17 1.21 1.69
C SER A 156 21.24 2.14 2.26
N LEU A 157 22.50 1.70 2.17
CA LEU A 157 23.64 2.54 2.55
C LEU A 157 23.79 3.75 1.62
N GLU A 158 23.44 3.58 0.36
CA GLU A 158 23.43 4.65 -0.64
C GLU A 158 22.45 5.75 -0.27
N GLU A 159 21.21 5.37 0.06
CA GLU A 159 20.16 6.32 0.51
C GLU A 159 20.56 7.02 1.82
N LEU A 160 21.22 6.30 2.75
CA LEU A 160 21.75 6.88 3.97
C LEU A 160 22.81 7.95 3.69
N HIS A 161 23.70 7.70 2.73
CA HIS A 161 24.71 8.67 2.34
C HIS A 161 24.06 9.91 1.69
N GLU A 162 23.10 9.71 0.80
CA GLU A 162 22.37 10.82 0.16
C GLU A 162 21.63 11.68 1.20
N TRP A 163 20.98 11.04 2.17
CA TRP A 163 20.33 11.74 3.28
C TRP A 163 21.34 12.53 4.10
N TYR A 164 22.47 11.91 4.48
CA TYR A 164 23.53 12.56 5.25
C TYR A 164 24.07 13.80 4.52
N ASP A 165 24.37 13.68 3.23
CA ASP A 165 24.83 14.80 2.40
C ASP A 165 23.76 15.90 2.29
N GLY A 166 22.49 15.53 2.27
CA GLY A 166 21.36 16.47 2.33
C GLY A 166 21.33 17.26 3.63
N VAL A 167 21.56 16.59 4.77
CA VAL A 167 21.65 17.24 6.10
C VAL A 167 22.83 18.19 6.17
N ILE A 168 24.01 17.76 5.72
CA ILE A 168 25.23 18.61 5.69
C ILE A 168 24.98 19.89 4.89
N ARG A 169 24.39 19.79 3.69
CA ARG A 169 24.06 20.93 2.85
C ARG A 169 23.00 21.84 3.49
N GLY A 170 21.96 21.22 4.10
CA GLY A 170 20.86 21.98 4.70
C GLY A 170 21.26 22.76 5.97
N LEU A 171 22.28 22.28 6.68
CA LEU A 171 22.82 22.92 7.89
C LEU A 171 23.99 23.87 7.59
N ASP A 172 24.43 23.97 6.33
CA ASP A 172 25.67 24.71 5.96
C ASP A 172 26.88 24.24 6.79
N TRP A 173 26.89 22.91 7.12
CA TRP A 173 27.87 22.32 8.03
C TRP A 173 29.22 22.19 7.35
N PRO A 174 30.34 22.56 8.03
CA PRO A 174 31.66 22.43 7.42
C PRO A 174 32.00 20.96 7.13
N GLU A 175 32.32 20.62 5.89
CA GLU A 175 32.67 19.25 5.44
C GLU A 175 33.85 18.64 6.24
N THR A 176 34.67 19.47 6.87
CA THR A 176 35.83 19.06 7.66
C THR A 176 35.50 18.62 9.08
N LYS A 177 34.23 18.76 9.52
CA LYS A 177 33.82 18.48 10.89
C LYS A 177 32.74 17.39 10.90
N PRO A 178 32.96 16.27 11.59
CA PRO A 178 31.93 15.22 11.68
C PRO A 178 30.70 15.77 12.42
N LEU A 179 29.49 15.38 11.96
CA LEU A 179 28.25 15.63 12.69
C LEU A 179 28.29 14.89 14.03
N PRO A 180 27.92 15.55 15.14
CA PRO A 180 27.73 14.85 16.40
C PRO A 180 26.46 13.99 16.27
N MET A 181 26.64 12.68 16.30
CA MET A 181 25.56 11.71 16.37
C MET A 181 25.39 11.20 17.79
#